data_45db444dff0be51f26253f56d81a3a97
#
_entry.id   45db444dff0be51f26253f56d81a3a97
#
_cell.length_a   1.000
_cell.length_b   1.000
_cell.length_c   1.000
_cell.angle_alpha   90.00
_cell.angle_beta   90.00
_cell.angle_gamma   90.00
#
_symmetry.space_group_name_H-M   'P 1'
#
loop_
_entity.id
_entity.type
_entity.pdbx_description
1 polymer ?
#
loop_
_entity_poly.entity_id
_entity_poly.type
_entity_poly.pdbx_seq_one_letter_code
_entity_poly.pdbx_strand_id
1 'polypeptide(L)'
;MRRLLKIISSITLGALIMVSCEKSEADKYMDEAKRVLTDASGTEWVGTDDDMVYTLTLNAGGTYRIASTTSAKGTYQQNGRNITFEKKNFMSDFYAHIENGTISESGLYMTVPVKSVGSVGGSNDMFTIKLYRKLQ
;
A
#
# COMPACT_ATOMS: atom_id res chain seq x y z
N MET A 1 40.01 19.55 35.49
CA MET A 1 39.02 18.46 35.55
C MET A 1 37.59 18.89 35.22
N ARG A 2 37.06 19.93 35.78
CA ARG A 2 35.67 20.37 35.51
C ARG A 2 35.44 20.78 34.04
N ARG A 3 36.42 21.28 33.32
CA ARG A 3 36.31 21.67 31.92
C ARG A 3 36.26 20.45 30.98
N LEU A 4 37.00 19.42 31.30
CA LEU A 4 36.99 18.16 30.54
C LEU A 4 35.66 17.42 30.66
N LEU A 5 35.06 17.36 31.84
CA LEU A 5 33.77 16.80 32.10
C LEU A 5 32.65 17.52 31.32
N LYS A 6 32.71 18.84 31.22
CA LYS A 6 31.76 19.65 30.44
C LYS A 6 31.86 19.35 28.92
N ILE A 7 33.06 19.18 28.42
CA ILE A 7 33.30 18.88 27.00
C ILE A 7 32.79 17.49 26.65
N ILE A 8 33.05 16.50 27.49
CA ILE A 8 32.57 15.13 27.30
C ILE A 8 31.04 15.07 27.36
N SER A 9 30.44 15.78 28.31
CA SER A 9 28.97 15.87 28.40
C SER A 9 28.34 16.51 27.15
N SER A 10 28.99 17.54 26.61
CA SER A 10 28.52 18.23 25.42
C SER A 10 28.60 17.35 24.16
N ILE A 11 29.67 16.59 24.02
CA ILE A 11 29.86 15.67 22.90
C ILE A 11 28.86 14.52 22.97
N THR A 12 28.61 13.95 24.15
CA THR A 12 27.63 12.89 24.37
C THR A 12 26.21 13.36 24.04
N LEU A 13 25.88 14.58 24.47
CA LEU A 13 24.55 15.15 24.15
C LEU A 13 24.41 15.42 22.65
N GLY A 14 25.42 15.89 21.97
CA GLY A 14 25.40 16.08 20.52
C GLY A 14 25.26 14.81 19.74
N ALA A 15 25.92 13.74 20.16
CA ALA A 15 25.78 12.42 19.54
C ALA A 15 24.37 11.84 19.72
N LEU A 16 23.75 12.00 20.88
CA LEU A 16 22.38 11.57 21.15
C LEU A 16 21.36 12.35 20.29
N ILE A 17 21.56 13.64 20.09
CA ILE A 17 20.70 14.45 19.24
C ILE A 17 20.82 14.02 17.77
N MET A 18 21.99 13.70 17.28
CA MET A 18 22.20 13.23 15.92
C MET A 18 21.53 11.86 15.68
N VAL A 19 21.62 10.95 16.64
CA VAL A 19 20.94 9.63 16.57
C VAL A 19 19.41 9.77 16.60
N SER A 20 18.88 10.75 17.35
CA SER A 20 17.44 11.00 17.40
C SER A 20 16.90 11.73 16.17
N CYS A 21 17.74 12.47 15.41
CA CYS A 21 17.34 13.12 14.17
C CYS A 21 17.34 12.17 12.97
N GLU A 22 18.13 11.11 12.99
CA GLU A 22 18.12 10.07 11.97
C GLU A 22 17.21 8.92 12.40
N LYS A 23 16.00 8.88 11.83
CA LYS A 23 15.16 7.70 11.99
C LYS A 23 15.85 6.52 11.35
N SER A 24 15.92 5.38 12.05
CA SER A 24 16.37 4.14 11.47
C SER A 24 15.44 3.76 10.31
N GLU A 25 15.92 2.96 9.36
CA GLU A 25 15.07 2.47 8.27
C GLU A 25 13.85 1.73 8.81
N ALA A 26 14.00 0.96 9.89
CA ALA A 26 12.90 0.27 10.54
C ALA A 26 11.82 1.25 11.02
N ASP A 27 12.20 2.38 11.60
CA ASP A 27 11.25 3.41 12.05
C ASP A 27 10.53 4.07 10.87
N LYS A 28 11.21 4.30 9.76
CA LYS A 28 10.61 4.81 8.52
C LYS A 28 9.56 3.86 7.96
N TYR A 29 9.84 2.56 7.95
CA TYR A 29 8.88 1.54 7.50
C TYR A 29 7.66 1.47 8.41
N MET A 30 7.85 1.58 9.72
CA MET A 30 6.76 1.59 10.69
C MET A 30 5.90 2.86 10.55
N ASP A 31 6.51 4.00 10.35
CA ASP A 31 5.78 5.27 10.13
C ASP A 31 4.96 5.21 8.85
N GLU A 32 5.53 4.67 7.78
CA GLU A 32 4.82 4.48 6.52
C GLU A 32 3.69 3.45 6.66
N ALA A 33 3.93 2.35 7.36
CA ALA A 33 2.91 1.36 7.65
C ALA A 33 1.72 1.97 8.40
N LYS A 34 1.98 2.82 9.38
CA LYS A 34 0.92 3.56 10.10
C LYS A 34 0.18 4.54 9.19
N ARG A 35 0.91 5.24 8.33
CA ARG A 35 0.31 6.19 7.38
C ARG A 35 -0.66 5.50 6.44
N VAL A 36 -0.29 4.36 5.87
CA VAL A 36 -1.13 3.66 4.90
C VAL A 36 -2.43 3.13 5.50
N LEU A 37 -2.51 2.95 6.81
CA LEU A 37 -3.74 2.54 7.49
C LEU A 37 -4.84 3.62 7.43
N THR A 38 -4.47 4.85 7.16
CA THR A 38 -5.38 5.98 7.04
C THR A 38 -5.29 6.67 5.68
N ASP A 39 -4.12 6.65 5.06
CA ASP A 39 -3.86 7.25 3.75
C ASP A 39 -2.87 6.41 2.96
N ALA A 40 -3.36 5.59 2.07
CA ALA A 40 -2.57 4.72 1.21
C ALA A 40 -2.25 5.36 -0.14
N SER A 41 -2.50 6.65 -0.31
CA SER A 41 -2.18 7.35 -1.56
C SER A 41 -0.68 7.31 -1.87
N GLY A 42 -0.34 7.18 -3.13
CA GLY A 42 1.05 7.09 -3.58
C GLY A 42 1.70 5.73 -3.36
N THR A 43 0.93 4.69 -3.05
CA THR A 43 1.46 3.34 -2.82
C THR A 43 1.17 2.41 -3.98
N GLU A 44 2.02 1.40 -4.11
CA GLU A 44 1.89 0.34 -5.10
C GLU A 44 1.88 -1.01 -4.38
N TRP A 45 1.01 -1.89 -4.81
CA TRP A 45 0.76 -3.20 -4.19
C TRP A 45 0.83 -4.28 -5.25
N VAL A 46 1.56 -5.35 -4.97
CA VAL A 46 1.81 -6.42 -5.93
C VAL A 46 1.49 -7.78 -5.31
N GLY A 47 0.82 -8.62 -6.06
CA GLY A 47 0.53 -10.00 -5.68
C GLY A 47 0.42 -10.91 -6.88
N THR A 48 0.42 -12.21 -6.60
CA THR A 48 0.27 -13.25 -7.62
C THR A 48 -0.88 -14.17 -7.26
N ASP A 49 -1.60 -14.60 -8.27
CA ASP A 49 -2.62 -15.62 -8.18
C ASP A 49 -2.63 -16.43 -9.48
N ASP A 50 -2.48 -17.75 -9.39
CA ASP A 50 -2.47 -18.67 -10.54
C ASP A 50 -1.61 -18.18 -11.73
N ASP A 51 -0.32 -17.92 -11.47
CA ASP A 51 0.66 -17.41 -12.45
C ASP A 51 0.39 -15.99 -12.97
N MET A 52 -0.66 -15.35 -12.50
CA MET A 52 -0.95 -13.95 -12.85
C MET A 52 -0.40 -13.00 -11.80
N VAL A 53 0.26 -11.95 -12.27
CA VAL A 53 0.76 -10.87 -11.40
C VAL A 53 -0.24 -9.72 -11.47
N TYR A 54 -0.67 -9.26 -10.30
CA TYR A 54 -1.54 -8.11 -10.15
C TYR A 54 -0.75 -6.97 -9.52
N THR A 55 -0.86 -5.79 -10.11
CA THR A 55 -0.27 -4.55 -9.58
C THR A 55 -1.39 -3.55 -9.38
N LEU A 56 -1.58 -3.13 -8.14
CA LEU A 56 -2.53 -2.09 -7.78
C LEU A 56 -1.77 -0.83 -7.41
N THR A 57 -2.06 0.27 -8.07
CA THR A 57 -1.49 1.58 -7.80
C THR A 57 -2.58 2.49 -7.26
N LEU A 58 -2.34 3.07 -6.09
CA LEU A 58 -3.20 4.07 -5.48
C LEU A 58 -2.54 5.44 -5.65
N ASN A 59 -3.12 6.27 -6.49
CA ASN A 59 -2.55 7.58 -6.81
C ASN A 59 -3.00 8.65 -5.80
N ALA A 60 -2.16 9.63 -5.59
CA ALA A 60 -2.58 10.86 -4.93
C ALA A 60 -3.73 11.48 -5.72
N GLY A 61 -4.76 11.96 -5.03
CA GLY A 61 -5.96 12.49 -5.70
C GLY A 61 -7.11 11.50 -5.82
N GLY A 62 -6.96 10.27 -5.31
CA GLY A 62 -8.06 9.32 -5.17
C GLY A 62 -8.36 8.49 -6.42
N THR A 63 -7.41 8.33 -7.33
CA THR A 63 -7.53 7.43 -8.47
C THR A 63 -6.73 6.15 -8.26
N TYR A 64 -7.16 5.06 -8.86
CA TYR A 64 -6.44 3.80 -8.81
C TYR A 64 -6.28 3.19 -10.21
N ARG A 65 -5.31 2.33 -10.31
CA ARG A 65 -5.12 1.45 -11.47
C ARG A 65 -4.76 0.06 -10.97
N ILE A 66 -5.48 -0.93 -11.46
CA ILE A 66 -5.09 -2.33 -11.27
C ILE A 66 -4.72 -2.92 -12.63
N ALA A 67 -3.58 -3.59 -12.70
CA ALA A 67 -3.05 -4.17 -13.92
C ALA A 67 -2.67 -5.62 -13.69
N SER A 68 -2.92 -6.43 -14.72
CA SER A 68 -2.46 -7.79 -14.87
C SER A 68 -2.09 -7.97 -16.34
N THR A 69 -2.70 -8.88 -17.08
CA THR A 69 -2.59 -8.94 -18.55
C THR A 69 -3.29 -7.75 -19.21
N THR A 70 -4.35 -7.26 -18.58
CA THR A 70 -5.07 -6.03 -18.95
C THR A 70 -5.11 -5.10 -17.75
N SER A 71 -5.68 -3.92 -17.89
CA SER A 71 -5.76 -2.96 -16.79
C SER A 71 -7.14 -2.34 -16.65
N ALA A 72 -7.48 -1.97 -15.43
CA ALA A 72 -8.66 -1.19 -15.10
C ALA A 72 -8.27 -0.01 -14.22
N LYS A 73 -9.02 1.07 -14.29
CA LYS A 73 -8.80 2.28 -13.49
C LYS A 73 -10.13 2.88 -13.05
N GLY A 74 -10.06 3.65 -12.01
CA GLY A 74 -11.22 4.33 -11.44
C GLY A 74 -10.79 5.23 -10.29
N THR A 75 -11.72 5.45 -9.40
CA THR A 75 -11.49 6.20 -8.16
C THR A 75 -11.59 5.28 -6.96
N TYR A 76 -10.96 5.67 -5.86
CA TYR A 76 -11.08 4.95 -4.60
C TYR A 76 -11.34 5.92 -3.46
N GLN A 77 -11.92 5.39 -2.42
CA GLN A 77 -12.08 6.07 -1.13
C GLN A 77 -11.53 5.18 -0.04
N GLN A 78 -10.88 5.77 0.92
CA GLN A 78 -10.32 5.06 2.07
C GLN A 78 -11.01 5.51 3.35
N ASN A 79 -11.44 4.52 4.13
CA ASN A 79 -11.96 4.71 5.47
C ASN A 79 -11.19 3.76 6.41
N GLY A 80 -10.17 4.30 7.09
CA GLY A 80 -9.27 3.46 7.87
C GLY A 80 -8.57 2.43 6.99
N ARG A 81 -8.66 1.16 7.35
CA ARG A 81 -8.09 0.05 6.58
C ARG A 81 -8.93 -0.41 5.40
N ASN A 82 -10.13 0.11 5.27
CA ASN A 82 -11.05 -0.29 4.20
C ASN A 82 -10.94 0.67 3.02
N ILE A 83 -10.78 0.11 1.84
CA ILE A 83 -10.74 0.85 0.59
C ILE A 83 -11.91 0.41 -0.28
N THR A 84 -12.64 1.37 -0.81
CA THR A 84 -13.73 1.14 -1.75
C THR A 84 -13.28 1.62 -3.13
N PHE A 85 -13.42 0.77 -4.13
CA PHE A 85 -13.04 1.05 -5.50
C PHE A 85 -14.26 1.29 -6.37
N GLU A 86 -14.23 2.37 -7.16
CA GLU A 86 -15.26 2.68 -8.15
C GLU A 86 -14.65 2.70 -9.55
N LYS A 87 -15.17 1.85 -10.41
CA LYS A 87 -14.73 1.75 -11.80
C LYS A 87 -15.32 2.88 -12.64
N LYS A 88 -14.45 3.63 -13.33
CA LYS A 88 -14.88 4.75 -14.18
C LYS A 88 -15.17 4.38 -15.63
N ASN A 89 -14.65 3.27 -16.14
CA ASN A 89 -14.81 2.89 -17.54
C ASN A 89 -15.35 1.49 -17.68
N PHE A 90 -16.54 1.39 -18.28
CA PHE A 90 -17.18 0.12 -18.59
C PHE A 90 -16.52 -0.63 -19.76
N MET A 91 -15.62 0.02 -20.48
CA MET A 91 -14.98 -0.53 -21.68
C MET A 91 -13.58 -1.08 -21.44
N SER A 92 -13.21 -1.40 -20.21
CA SER A 92 -11.92 -2.05 -20.00
C SER A 92 -12.05 -3.55 -20.26
N ASP A 93 -11.10 -4.07 -21.01
CA ASP A 93 -10.94 -5.49 -21.28
C ASP A 93 -10.50 -6.30 -20.05
N PHE A 94 -10.55 -5.69 -18.88
CA PHE A 94 -10.19 -6.33 -17.63
C PHE A 94 -11.38 -7.16 -17.11
N TYR A 95 -11.24 -8.46 -17.19
CA TYR A 95 -12.28 -9.40 -16.79
C TYR A 95 -12.43 -9.58 -15.28
N ALA A 96 -11.74 -8.80 -14.50
CA ALA A 96 -11.81 -8.85 -13.06
C ALA A 96 -12.24 -7.51 -12.49
N HIS A 97 -13.21 -7.53 -11.60
CA HIS A 97 -13.65 -6.32 -10.87
C HIS A 97 -13.23 -6.38 -9.43
N ILE A 98 -12.74 -5.26 -8.95
CA ILE A 98 -12.51 -5.05 -7.53
C ILE A 98 -13.50 -4.00 -7.02
N GLU A 99 -14.06 -4.24 -5.84
CA GLU A 99 -15.00 -3.32 -5.20
C GLU A 99 -14.47 -2.83 -3.86
N ASN A 100 -13.81 -3.71 -3.12
CA ASN A 100 -13.30 -3.41 -1.78
C ASN A 100 -11.90 -3.98 -1.60
N GLY A 101 -11.14 -3.35 -0.73
CA GLY A 101 -9.87 -3.87 -0.25
C GLY A 101 -9.75 -3.63 1.24
N THR A 102 -9.05 -4.51 1.95
CA THR A 102 -8.78 -4.36 3.37
C THR A 102 -7.28 -4.44 3.61
N ILE A 103 -6.72 -3.35 4.11
CA ILE A 103 -5.31 -3.28 4.48
C ILE A 103 -5.12 -4.05 5.79
N SER A 104 -4.06 -4.87 5.86
CA SER A 104 -3.70 -5.57 7.10
C SER A 104 -3.38 -4.59 8.22
N GLU A 105 -3.51 -5.04 9.46
CA GLU A 105 -3.14 -4.19 10.61
C GLU A 105 -1.68 -3.75 10.59
N SER A 106 -0.82 -4.55 9.98
CA SER A 106 0.60 -4.21 9.79
C SER A 106 0.85 -3.15 8.73
N GLY A 107 -0.11 -2.88 7.85
CA GLY A 107 0.06 -1.99 6.70
C GLY A 107 0.94 -2.57 5.59
N LEU A 108 1.29 -3.85 5.64
CA LEU A 108 2.22 -4.48 4.70
C LEU A 108 1.53 -5.18 3.54
N TYR A 109 0.31 -5.61 3.71
CA TYR A 109 -0.45 -6.25 2.65
C TYR A 109 -1.92 -5.84 2.68
N MET A 110 -2.58 -6.11 1.57
CA MET A 110 -4.00 -5.85 1.38
C MET A 110 -4.66 -7.10 0.82
N THR A 111 -5.83 -7.44 1.33
CA THR A 111 -6.67 -8.47 0.73
C THR A 111 -7.75 -7.82 -0.12
N VAL A 112 -7.89 -8.27 -1.35
CA VAL A 112 -8.85 -7.71 -2.30
C VAL A 112 -9.67 -8.85 -2.90
N PRO A 113 -10.96 -8.94 -2.58
CA PRO A 113 -11.86 -9.83 -3.29
C PRO A 113 -12.00 -9.39 -4.74
N VAL A 114 -11.81 -10.32 -5.65
CA VAL A 114 -11.90 -10.08 -7.08
C VAL A 114 -13.07 -10.87 -7.63
N LYS A 115 -13.94 -10.19 -8.35
CA LYS A 115 -15.03 -10.82 -9.07
C LYS A 115 -14.61 -11.04 -10.52
N SER A 116 -14.50 -12.28 -10.92
CA SER A 116 -14.28 -12.62 -12.32
C SER A 116 -15.54 -12.30 -13.11
N VAL A 117 -15.43 -11.46 -14.11
CA VAL A 117 -16.50 -11.22 -15.07
C VAL A 117 -16.22 -12.11 -16.27
N GLY A 118 -16.96 -13.22 -16.33
CA GLY A 118 -16.74 -14.18 -17.38
C GLY A 118 -17.03 -13.62 -18.77
N SER A 119 -16.12 -13.89 -19.70
CA SER A 119 -16.46 -13.98 -21.11
C SER A 119 -17.31 -15.23 -21.33
N VAL A 120 -18.21 -15.18 -22.27
CA VAL A 120 -19.04 -16.26 -22.84
C VAL A 120 -19.03 -17.58 -22.02
N GLY A 121 -20.04 -17.76 -21.18
CA GLY A 121 -20.20 -18.96 -20.33
C GLY A 121 -19.45 -18.88 -19.01
N GLY A 122 -18.98 -17.71 -18.63
CA GLY A 122 -18.16 -17.52 -17.45
C GLY A 122 -18.91 -17.63 -16.14
N SER A 123 -18.30 -18.33 -15.23
CA SER A 123 -18.66 -18.33 -13.83
C SER A 123 -18.38 -16.96 -13.23
N ASN A 124 -19.31 -16.44 -12.45
CA ASN A 124 -19.08 -15.28 -11.59
C ASN A 124 -18.30 -15.71 -10.34
N ASP A 125 -17.11 -16.28 -10.54
CA ASP A 125 -16.31 -16.75 -9.43
C ASP A 125 -15.68 -15.57 -8.70
N MET A 126 -15.81 -15.58 -7.39
CA MET A 126 -15.10 -14.67 -6.52
C MET A 126 -13.87 -15.38 -5.95
N PHE A 127 -12.74 -14.72 -6.05
CA PHE A 127 -11.50 -15.15 -5.42
C PHE A 127 -10.88 -13.97 -4.70
N THR A 128 -9.99 -14.22 -3.76
CA THR A 128 -9.33 -13.17 -3.01
C THR A 128 -7.85 -13.17 -3.34
N ILE A 129 -7.34 -12.01 -3.73
CA ILE A 129 -5.91 -11.82 -3.94
C ILE A 129 -5.30 -11.12 -2.73
N LYS A 130 -4.06 -11.46 -2.46
CA LYS A 130 -3.26 -10.82 -1.43
C LYS A 130 -2.16 -10.01 -2.10
N LEU A 131 -2.22 -8.72 -1.92
CA LEU A 131 -1.29 -7.78 -2.51
C LEU A 131 -0.35 -7.26 -1.43
N TYR A 132 0.94 -7.30 -1.68
CA TYR A 132 1.96 -6.81 -0.77
C TYR A 132 2.38 -5.41 -1.18
N ARG A 133 2.50 -4.51 -0.19
CA ARG A 133 2.93 -3.16 -0.44
C ARG A 133 4.39 -3.16 -0.91
N LYS A 134 4.64 -2.51 -2.04
CA LYS A 134 5.98 -2.30 -2.54
C LYS A 134 6.65 -1.23 -1.67
N LEU A 135 7.75 -1.58 -1.06
CA LEU A 135 8.56 -0.65 -0.26
C LEU A 135 9.38 0.21 -1.19
N GLN A 136 9.34 1.51 -0.95
CA GLN A 136 10.09 2.51 -1.72
C GLN A 136 11.35 2.93 -0.98
#